data_c186caa0da944c2fea93baa23843cdf4
#
_entry.id   c186caa0da944c2fea93baa23843cdf4
#
_cell.length_a   1.000
_cell.length_b   1.000
_cell.length_c   1.000
_cell.angle_alpha   90.00
_cell.angle_beta   90.00
_cell.angle_gamma   90.00
#
_symmetry.space_group_name_H-M   'P 1'
#
loop_
_entity.id
_entity.type
_entity.pdbx_description
1 polymer ?
#
loop_
_entity_poly.entity_id
_entity_poly.type
_entity_poly.pdbx_seq_one_letter_code
_entity_poly.pdbx_strand_id
1 'polypeptide(L)'
;DTQLRYRLRDFPLDSLAAYLPDTLGWQGELNADLKVDLPQAGPTGEISVDAGAGTLRFREGDVWHDFPYQALVLNSRLRPERVDSRLRFAGGELGELDVQLRIDPQGAKPIDGEFRLSDLDISVARPFVPQVDRLQGQLNGSGQFSGTLERPQLNGALRLREAEISGSELPVSFEQLQMDIAVEGQQLRVDGNWRSGEQGQGRLNGTLDWRGAVDLDLHLAGTRLPVVVEPYAQLEVEPDLHLALANDRLRVSGRVKVPRGDITVRELPPSTVQVSKDTVIVGEDASKDDKPLAVGMDIDVVVGEDRLRFSAFGLTADLAGNLHIGDNLDARGELNLNNGRYRAYGQNLTIRRAQLLFTGILSQPFLDIEAIRQISEDDVIAGLRITGSAEEPSIKVFAEPAMSQEQALSYLVLGRALGADTGDSNLLASAALSLGLAGSASITGGLASRLGIDDFQLDTEGSGAKTSVVASGRLTERLTLSYGVGVFEPANTVALRYQLTRRIFLEAASGLASSLDLFYRRNF
;
A
#
# COMPACT_ATOMS: atom_id res chain seq x y z
N ASP A 1 11.25 -41.07 -47.99
CA ASP A 1 10.28 -40.00 -47.80
C ASP A 1 9.28 -40.41 -46.71
N THR A 2 9.31 -39.77 -45.56
CA THR A 2 8.40 -40.06 -44.46
C THR A 2 7.16 -39.18 -44.61
N GLN A 3 5.98 -39.82 -44.63
CA GLN A 3 4.69 -39.11 -44.65
C GLN A 3 4.05 -39.21 -43.30
N LEU A 4 3.65 -38.06 -42.74
CA LEU A 4 2.91 -37.97 -41.51
C LEU A 4 1.50 -37.45 -41.81
N ARG A 5 0.48 -38.24 -41.51
CA ARG A 5 -0.92 -37.88 -41.68
C ARG A 5 -1.65 -38.18 -40.40
N TYR A 6 -2.18 -37.15 -39.78
CA TYR A 6 -2.92 -37.24 -38.55
C TYR A 6 -4.22 -36.48 -38.68
N ARG A 7 -5.30 -37.07 -38.20
CA ARG A 7 -6.60 -36.40 -38.16
C ARG A 7 -7.22 -36.61 -36.79
N LEU A 8 -7.50 -35.50 -36.13
CA LEU A 8 -8.21 -35.44 -34.87
C LEU A 8 -9.59 -34.83 -35.10
N ARG A 9 -10.64 -35.43 -34.52
CA ARG A 9 -12.01 -34.90 -34.59
C ARG A 9 -12.62 -34.88 -33.22
N ASP A 10 -13.32 -33.82 -32.94
CA ASP A 10 -14.13 -33.63 -31.73
C ASP A 10 -13.36 -33.98 -30.43
N PHE A 11 -12.07 -33.65 -30.41
CA PHE A 11 -11.22 -33.93 -29.26
C PHE A 11 -11.56 -32.95 -28.15
N PRO A 12 -12.00 -33.44 -26.95
CA PRO A 12 -12.39 -32.57 -25.87
C PRO A 12 -11.17 -31.87 -25.29
N LEU A 13 -11.20 -30.50 -25.29
CA LEU A 13 -10.09 -29.67 -24.84
C LEU A 13 -9.81 -29.76 -23.32
N ASP A 14 -10.82 -30.15 -22.54
CA ASP A 14 -10.66 -30.44 -21.11
C ASP A 14 -9.71 -31.61 -20.83
N SER A 15 -9.55 -32.54 -21.78
CA SER A 15 -8.56 -33.60 -21.70
C SER A 15 -7.11 -33.11 -21.67
N LEU A 16 -6.88 -31.84 -22.07
CA LEU A 16 -5.57 -31.20 -21.98
C LEU A 16 -5.25 -30.67 -20.58
N ALA A 17 -6.19 -30.73 -19.62
CA ALA A 17 -6.02 -30.18 -18.26
C ALA A 17 -4.75 -30.70 -17.57
N ALA A 18 -4.34 -31.96 -17.83
CA ALA A 18 -3.12 -32.51 -17.25
C ALA A 18 -1.82 -31.89 -17.78
N TYR A 19 -1.90 -31.11 -18.86
CA TYR A 19 -0.77 -30.43 -19.52
C TYR A 19 -0.83 -28.91 -19.35
N LEU A 20 -1.92 -28.38 -18.79
CA LEU A 20 -2.09 -26.97 -18.50
C LEU A 20 -1.74 -26.69 -17.03
N PRO A 21 -1.35 -25.46 -16.69
CA PRO A 21 -1.23 -25.05 -15.30
C PRO A 21 -2.56 -25.24 -14.57
N ASP A 22 -2.55 -25.55 -13.26
CA ASP A 22 -3.74 -25.74 -12.44
C ASP A 22 -4.67 -24.51 -12.40
N THR A 23 -4.15 -23.35 -12.81
CA THR A 23 -4.89 -22.09 -12.90
C THR A 23 -5.55 -21.87 -14.25
N LEU A 24 -5.33 -22.74 -15.23
CA LEU A 24 -5.85 -22.62 -16.59
C LEU A 24 -6.72 -23.82 -16.94
N GLY A 25 -7.94 -23.57 -17.37
CA GLY A 25 -8.86 -24.54 -17.94
C GLY A 25 -9.21 -24.17 -19.38
N TRP A 26 -9.48 -25.18 -20.21
CA TRP A 26 -9.91 -24.96 -21.57
C TRP A 26 -11.03 -25.94 -21.90
N GLN A 27 -12.21 -25.43 -22.23
CA GLN A 27 -13.39 -26.22 -22.60
C GLN A 27 -13.76 -25.98 -24.05
N GLY A 28 -14.20 -27.03 -24.74
CA GLY A 28 -14.57 -27.02 -26.13
C GLY A 28 -14.08 -28.26 -26.85
N GLU A 29 -14.17 -28.23 -28.17
CA GLU A 29 -13.75 -29.35 -29.04
C GLU A 29 -12.67 -28.89 -30.02
N LEU A 30 -11.65 -29.71 -30.20
CA LEU A 30 -10.54 -29.45 -31.11
C LEU A 30 -10.61 -30.39 -32.32
N ASN A 31 -10.56 -29.81 -33.49
CA ASN A 31 -10.36 -30.51 -34.77
C ASN A 31 -8.96 -30.18 -35.30
N ALA A 32 -8.22 -31.19 -35.73
CA ALA A 32 -6.92 -30.99 -36.35
C ALA A 32 -6.69 -31.92 -37.53
N ASP A 33 -6.16 -31.35 -38.59
CA ASP A 33 -5.68 -32.07 -39.77
C ASP A 33 -4.20 -31.76 -39.98
N LEU A 34 -3.38 -32.78 -39.94
CA LEU A 34 -1.95 -32.70 -40.20
C LEU A 34 -1.60 -33.57 -41.42
N LYS A 35 -1.07 -32.94 -42.44
CA LYS A 35 -0.57 -33.62 -43.66
C LYS A 35 0.82 -33.08 -43.95
N VAL A 36 1.84 -33.80 -43.54
CA VAL A 36 3.23 -33.38 -43.71
C VAL A 36 4.03 -34.47 -44.36
N ASP A 37 4.70 -34.15 -45.45
CA ASP A 37 5.67 -34.96 -46.14
C ASP A 37 7.07 -34.44 -45.81
N LEU A 38 8.00 -35.33 -45.47
CA LEU A 38 9.38 -35.00 -45.09
C LEU A 38 10.36 -35.49 -46.19
N PRO A 39 10.42 -34.82 -47.35
CA PRO A 39 11.43 -35.08 -48.36
C PRO A 39 12.81 -34.53 -47.91
N GLN A 40 13.89 -34.95 -48.61
CA GLN A 40 15.25 -34.45 -48.32
C GLN A 40 15.40 -32.91 -48.47
N ALA A 41 14.55 -32.30 -49.29
CA ALA A 41 14.55 -30.85 -49.51
C ALA A 41 13.93 -30.04 -48.38
N GLY A 42 13.30 -30.68 -47.38
CA GLY A 42 12.62 -30.04 -46.28
C GLY A 42 11.11 -30.35 -46.19
N PRO A 43 10.43 -30.05 -45.09
CA PRO A 43 9.04 -30.41 -44.90
C PRO A 43 8.11 -29.65 -45.84
N THR A 44 7.12 -30.39 -46.37
CA THR A 44 6.01 -29.83 -47.17
C THR A 44 4.68 -30.32 -46.61
N GLY A 45 3.66 -29.50 -46.66
CA GLY A 45 2.35 -29.93 -46.19
C GLY A 45 1.46 -28.83 -45.66
N GLU A 46 0.41 -29.26 -44.97
CA GLU A 46 -0.59 -28.39 -44.39
C GLU A 46 -0.93 -28.86 -42.96
N ILE A 47 -1.06 -27.88 -42.05
CA ILE A 47 -1.54 -28.06 -40.69
C ILE A 47 -2.75 -27.15 -40.53
N SER A 48 -3.87 -27.73 -40.12
CA SER A 48 -5.07 -26.98 -39.76
C SER A 48 -5.52 -27.42 -38.38
N VAL A 49 -5.68 -26.47 -37.50
CA VAL A 49 -6.18 -26.65 -36.12
C VAL A 49 -7.36 -25.72 -35.95
N ASP A 50 -8.50 -26.27 -35.57
CA ASP A 50 -9.75 -25.54 -35.37
C ASP A 50 -10.33 -25.95 -34.00
N ALA A 51 -10.34 -25.03 -33.05
CA ALA A 51 -10.90 -25.26 -31.74
C ALA A 51 -12.36 -24.74 -31.62
N GLY A 52 -13.00 -24.36 -32.76
CA GLY A 52 -14.42 -23.97 -32.76
C GLY A 52 -14.78 -22.95 -31.70
N ALA A 53 -16.01 -23.06 -31.21
CA ALA A 53 -16.45 -22.30 -30.05
C ALA A 53 -16.03 -23.03 -28.76
N GLY A 54 -15.59 -22.26 -27.76
CA GLY A 54 -15.13 -22.81 -26.49
C GLY A 54 -15.07 -21.77 -25.38
N THR A 55 -14.52 -22.16 -24.25
CA THR A 55 -14.35 -21.28 -23.09
C THR A 55 -12.94 -21.46 -22.52
N LEU A 56 -12.19 -20.38 -22.44
CA LEU A 56 -10.98 -20.29 -21.64
C LEU A 56 -11.39 -19.97 -20.20
N ARG A 57 -10.79 -20.66 -19.24
CA ARG A 57 -11.10 -20.51 -17.82
C ARG A 57 -9.82 -20.22 -17.05
N PHE A 58 -9.84 -19.21 -16.22
CA PHE A 58 -8.71 -18.87 -15.36
C PHE A 58 -9.17 -18.91 -13.91
N ARG A 59 -8.36 -19.54 -13.04
CA ARG A 59 -8.64 -19.65 -11.62
C ARG A 59 -7.86 -18.59 -10.83
N GLU A 60 -8.60 -17.80 -10.07
CA GLU A 60 -8.07 -16.84 -9.10
C GLU A 60 -8.48 -17.30 -7.71
N GLY A 61 -7.54 -17.78 -6.91
CA GLY A 61 -7.85 -18.47 -5.66
C GLY A 61 -8.77 -19.67 -5.89
N ASP A 62 -9.99 -19.62 -5.34
CA ASP A 62 -11.01 -20.67 -5.50
C ASP A 62 -12.08 -20.32 -6.57
N VAL A 63 -11.97 -19.17 -7.23
CA VAL A 63 -12.95 -18.69 -8.21
C VAL A 63 -12.45 -18.93 -9.63
N TRP A 64 -13.33 -19.47 -10.50
CA TRP A 64 -13.07 -19.59 -11.92
C TRP A 64 -13.72 -18.44 -12.68
N HIS A 65 -12.95 -17.80 -13.57
CA HIS A 65 -13.40 -16.78 -14.52
C HIS A 65 -13.49 -17.40 -15.89
N ASP A 66 -14.66 -17.33 -16.51
CA ASP A 66 -14.96 -17.95 -17.79
C ASP A 66 -14.95 -16.89 -18.91
N PHE A 67 -14.17 -17.17 -19.97
CA PHE A 67 -14.00 -16.32 -21.15
C PHE A 67 -14.43 -17.09 -22.39
N PRO A 68 -15.74 -17.02 -22.78
CA PRO A 68 -16.23 -17.72 -23.95
C PRO A 68 -15.73 -17.08 -25.24
N TYR A 69 -15.36 -17.91 -26.22
CA TYR A 69 -14.96 -17.49 -27.55
C TYR A 69 -15.71 -18.28 -28.63
N GLN A 70 -15.77 -17.72 -29.85
CA GLN A 70 -16.53 -18.28 -30.96
C GLN A 70 -15.69 -19.17 -31.88
N ALA A 71 -14.42 -18.84 -32.11
CA ALA A 71 -13.50 -19.60 -32.91
C ALA A 71 -12.04 -19.31 -32.60
N LEU A 72 -11.21 -20.34 -32.64
CA LEU A 72 -9.76 -20.23 -32.64
C LEU A 72 -9.22 -21.16 -33.73
N VAL A 73 -8.71 -20.59 -34.82
CA VAL A 73 -8.29 -21.32 -36.01
C VAL A 73 -6.85 -20.99 -36.34
N LEU A 74 -6.02 -22.03 -36.45
CA LEU A 74 -4.64 -21.94 -36.96
C LEU A 74 -4.53 -22.73 -38.25
N ASN A 75 -4.09 -22.10 -39.33
CA ASN A 75 -3.74 -22.72 -40.59
C ASN A 75 -2.29 -22.44 -40.92
N SER A 76 -1.52 -23.49 -41.21
CA SER A 76 -0.12 -23.37 -41.60
C SER A 76 0.15 -24.18 -42.86
N ARG A 77 0.81 -23.57 -43.83
CA ARG A 77 1.30 -24.23 -45.04
C ARG A 77 2.82 -24.29 -45.00
N LEU A 78 3.33 -25.50 -45.06
CA LEU A 78 4.75 -25.80 -44.99
C LEU A 78 5.31 -25.99 -46.43
N ARG A 79 6.38 -25.27 -46.72
CA ARG A 79 7.21 -25.45 -47.93
C ARG A 79 8.67 -25.45 -47.49
N PRO A 80 9.57 -26.10 -48.25
CA PRO A 80 10.99 -26.22 -47.88
C PRO A 80 11.67 -24.86 -47.58
N GLU A 81 11.29 -23.81 -48.29
CA GLU A 81 11.83 -22.48 -48.18
C GLU A 81 10.90 -21.49 -47.42
N ARG A 82 9.68 -21.94 -47.02
CA ARG A 82 8.73 -21.01 -46.41
C ARG A 82 7.62 -21.70 -45.63
N VAL A 83 7.34 -21.22 -44.44
CA VAL A 83 6.16 -21.56 -43.64
C VAL A 83 5.24 -20.35 -43.59
N ASP A 84 4.03 -20.49 -44.16
CA ASP A 84 2.97 -19.47 -44.06
C ASP A 84 1.96 -19.90 -43.00
N SER A 85 1.78 -19.14 -41.95
CA SER A 85 0.84 -19.43 -40.86
C SER A 85 -0.16 -18.30 -40.70
N ARG A 86 -1.42 -18.65 -40.45
CA ARG A 86 -2.46 -17.70 -40.08
C ARG A 86 -3.20 -18.18 -38.84
N LEU A 87 -3.20 -17.37 -37.79
CA LEU A 87 -3.98 -17.57 -36.58
C LEU A 87 -5.14 -16.59 -36.59
N ARG A 88 -6.35 -17.06 -36.39
CA ARG A 88 -7.54 -16.26 -36.22
C ARG A 88 -8.23 -16.65 -34.92
N PHE A 89 -8.43 -15.66 -34.05
CA PHE A 89 -9.25 -15.76 -32.86
C PHE A 89 -10.46 -14.85 -33.02
N ALA A 90 -11.65 -15.41 -32.86
CA ALA A 90 -12.92 -14.68 -32.81
C ALA A 90 -13.52 -14.87 -31.42
N GLY A 91 -13.36 -13.88 -30.55
CA GLY A 91 -13.77 -13.94 -29.17
C GLY A 91 -15.22 -13.49 -28.92
N GLY A 92 -15.92 -12.99 -29.95
CA GLY A 92 -17.22 -12.34 -29.73
C GLY A 92 -17.05 -11.08 -28.90
N GLU A 93 -17.56 -11.08 -27.66
CA GLU A 93 -17.39 -9.95 -26.74
C GLU A 93 -15.93 -9.75 -26.31
N LEU A 94 -15.09 -10.79 -26.40
CA LEU A 94 -13.66 -10.69 -26.08
C LEU A 94 -12.83 -10.02 -27.19
N GLY A 95 -13.45 -9.71 -28.36
CA GLY A 95 -12.77 -9.11 -29.48
C GLY A 95 -12.15 -10.12 -30.46
N GLU A 96 -11.36 -9.63 -31.40
CA GLU A 96 -10.77 -10.42 -32.48
C GLU A 96 -9.26 -10.23 -32.58
N LEU A 97 -8.54 -11.33 -32.92
CA LEU A 97 -7.12 -11.31 -33.28
C LEU A 97 -6.92 -12.04 -34.59
N ASP A 98 -6.28 -11.40 -35.56
CA ASP A 98 -5.79 -12.02 -36.81
C ASP A 98 -4.27 -11.83 -36.87
N VAL A 99 -3.53 -12.92 -36.99
CA VAL A 99 -2.07 -12.93 -37.14
C VAL A 99 -1.71 -13.69 -38.38
N GLN A 100 -0.95 -13.08 -39.25
CA GLN A 100 -0.34 -13.73 -40.41
C GLN A 100 1.18 -13.69 -40.24
N LEU A 101 1.80 -14.84 -40.30
CA LEU A 101 3.23 -14.99 -40.09
C LEU A 101 3.85 -15.84 -41.20
N ARG A 102 4.92 -15.37 -41.79
CA ARG A 102 5.76 -16.04 -42.75
C ARG A 102 7.13 -16.28 -42.13
N ILE A 103 7.60 -17.50 -42.17
CA ILE A 103 8.89 -17.91 -41.62
C ILE A 103 9.70 -18.57 -42.72
N ASP A 104 10.92 -18.14 -42.97
CA ASP A 104 11.89 -18.92 -43.74
C ASP A 104 12.56 -19.92 -42.76
N PRO A 105 12.38 -21.24 -42.94
CA PRO A 105 12.94 -22.23 -42.04
C PRO A 105 14.46 -22.40 -42.15
N GLN A 106 15.10 -21.73 -43.11
CA GLN A 106 16.52 -21.85 -43.38
C GLN A 106 17.34 -20.73 -42.71
N GLY A 107 18.61 -21.03 -42.44
CA GLY A 107 19.56 -20.06 -41.87
C GLY A 107 19.12 -19.44 -40.54
N ALA A 108 19.09 -18.13 -40.47
CA ALA A 108 18.71 -17.36 -39.28
C ALA A 108 17.19 -17.34 -39.01
N LYS A 109 16.39 -18.07 -39.80
CA LYS A 109 14.91 -18.14 -39.71
C LYS A 109 14.25 -16.76 -39.71
N PRO A 110 14.45 -15.96 -40.77
CA PRO A 110 13.80 -14.65 -40.84
C PRO A 110 12.27 -14.80 -40.80
N ILE A 111 11.64 -13.83 -40.17
CA ILE A 111 10.19 -13.74 -40.06
C ILE A 111 9.69 -12.43 -40.69
N ASP A 112 8.51 -12.53 -41.30
CA ASP A 112 7.74 -11.42 -41.82
C ASP A 112 6.26 -11.70 -41.58
N GLY A 113 5.52 -10.71 -41.13
CA GLY A 113 4.11 -10.92 -40.82
C GLY A 113 3.39 -9.69 -40.36
N GLU A 114 2.11 -9.86 -40.13
CA GLU A 114 1.26 -8.80 -39.60
C GLU A 114 0.29 -9.33 -38.54
N PHE A 115 -0.13 -8.45 -37.66
CA PHE A 115 -1.23 -8.72 -36.75
C PHE A 115 -2.24 -7.59 -36.76
N ARG A 116 -3.48 -7.93 -36.45
CA ARG A 116 -4.57 -7.00 -36.22
C ARG A 116 -5.36 -7.45 -35.00
N LEU A 117 -5.56 -6.51 -34.09
CA LEU A 117 -6.34 -6.63 -32.88
C LEU A 117 -7.55 -5.71 -33.02
N SER A 118 -8.75 -6.22 -32.79
CA SER A 118 -9.99 -5.45 -32.85
C SER A 118 -10.79 -5.69 -31.59
N ASP A 119 -11.04 -4.63 -30.84
CA ASP A 119 -11.90 -4.58 -29.66
C ASP A 119 -11.60 -5.67 -28.61
N LEU A 120 -10.30 -5.99 -28.43
CA LEU A 120 -9.90 -6.97 -27.43
C LEU A 120 -10.22 -6.44 -26.04
N ASP A 121 -11.06 -7.18 -25.30
CA ASP A 121 -11.39 -6.86 -23.91
C ASP A 121 -10.21 -7.20 -22.99
N ILE A 122 -9.66 -6.18 -22.30
CA ILE A 122 -8.53 -6.37 -21.40
C ILE A 122 -8.92 -7.09 -20.10
N SER A 123 -10.21 -7.30 -19.81
CA SER A 123 -10.69 -8.03 -18.63
C SER A 123 -10.16 -9.47 -18.58
N VAL A 124 -9.79 -10.05 -19.72
CA VAL A 124 -9.14 -11.37 -19.81
C VAL A 124 -7.81 -11.43 -19.06
N ALA A 125 -7.17 -10.27 -18.81
CA ALA A 125 -5.92 -10.19 -18.05
C ALA A 125 -6.14 -10.09 -16.53
N ARG A 126 -7.37 -9.91 -16.06
CA ARG A 126 -7.68 -9.73 -14.62
C ARG A 126 -7.14 -10.86 -13.74
N PRO A 127 -7.26 -12.14 -14.09
CA PRO A 127 -6.74 -13.22 -13.26
C PRO A 127 -5.22 -13.21 -13.05
N PHE A 128 -4.48 -12.44 -13.84
CA PHE A 128 -3.02 -12.30 -13.74
C PHE A 128 -2.57 -11.07 -12.95
N VAL A 129 -3.52 -10.24 -12.49
CA VAL A 129 -3.27 -9.01 -11.71
C VAL A 129 -4.16 -8.97 -10.47
N PRO A 130 -3.90 -9.80 -9.46
CA PRO A 130 -4.79 -10.00 -8.31
C PRO A 130 -5.04 -8.73 -7.48
N GLN A 131 -4.17 -7.71 -7.59
CA GLN A 131 -4.33 -6.41 -6.92
C GLN A 131 -5.40 -5.52 -7.55
N VAL A 132 -5.93 -5.93 -8.73
CA VAL A 132 -6.92 -5.18 -9.48
C VAL A 132 -8.29 -5.84 -9.34
N ASP A 133 -9.25 -5.18 -8.70
CA ASP A 133 -10.63 -5.68 -8.54
C ASP A 133 -11.43 -5.51 -9.84
N ARG A 134 -11.19 -4.41 -10.55
CA ARG A 134 -11.87 -4.07 -11.81
C ARG A 134 -10.85 -3.75 -12.90
N LEU A 135 -10.89 -4.52 -13.97
CA LEU A 135 -10.09 -4.32 -15.17
C LEU A 135 -11.03 -4.43 -16.37
N GLN A 136 -11.29 -3.33 -17.06
CA GLN A 136 -12.16 -3.24 -18.23
C GLN A 136 -11.55 -2.30 -19.25
N GLY A 137 -11.89 -2.46 -20.53
CA GLY A 137 -11.43 -1.61 -21.60
C GLY A 137 -11.20 -2.37 -22.90
N GLN A 138 -11.10 -1.62 -23.99
CA GLN A 138 -10.93 -2.18 -25.34
C GLN A 138 -9.56 -1.83 -25.89
N LEU A 139 -8.83 -2.87 -26.29
CA LEU A 139 -7.52 -2.76 -26.92
C LEU A 139 -7.65 -3.05 -28.41
N ASN A 140 -7.30 -2.04 -29.21
CA ASN A 140 -7.24 -2.09 -30.67
C ASN A 140 -5.80 -1.90 -31.13
N GLY A 141 -5.42 -2.54 -32.23
CA GLY A 141 -4.09 -2.33 -32.76
C GLY A 141 -3.77 -3.11 -34.02
N SER A 142 -2.66 -2.73 -34.61
CA SER A 142 -2.10 -3.44 -35.75
C SER A 142 -0.61 -3.21 -35.85
N GLY A 143 0.09 -4.13 -36.49
CA GLY A 143 1.52 -4.00 -36.65
C GLY A 143 2.09 -5.09 -37.56
N GLN A 144 3.41 -5.01 -37.73
CA GLN A 144 4.20 -5.91 -38.56
C GLN A 144 5.30 -6.57 -37.74
N PHE A 145 5.48 -7.86 -37.93
CA PHE A 145 6.63 -8.61 -37.43
C PHE A 145 7.75 -8.61 -38.48
N SER A 146 8.98 -8.50 -38.03
CA SER A 146 10.18 -8.60 -38.86
C SER A 146 11.36 -9.16 -38.03
N GLY A 147 12.54 -9.23 -38.63
CA GLY A 147 13.72 -9.76 -37.95
C GLY A 147 13.85 -11.27 -38.09
N THR A 148 14.19 -11.98 -37.02
CA THR A 148 14.34 -13.44 -37.00
C THR A 148 13.50 -14.04 -35.87
N LEU A 149 13.27 -15.38 -35.94
CA LEU A 149 12.51 -16.09 -34.91
C LEU A 149 13.15 -15.99 -33.52
N GLU A 150 14.47 -15.85 -33.43
CA GLU A 150 15.22 -15.67 -32.19
C GLU A 150 15.23 -14.21 -31.71
N ARG A 151 15.13 -13.25 -32.65
CA ARG A 151 15.14 -11.81 -32.38
C ARG A 151 14.04 -11.13 -33.18
N PRO A 152 12.77 -11.33 -32.78
CA PRO A 152 11.65 -10.71 -33.46
C PRO A 152 11.67 -9.20 -33.23
N GLN A 153 11.32 -8.45 -34.27
CA GLN A 153 11.08 -7.02 -34.22
C GLN A 153 9.61 -6.78 -34.48
N LEU A 154 9.02 -5.87 -33.74
CA LEU A 154 7.62 -5.47 -33.87
C LEU A 154 7.56 -4.00 -34.24
N ASN A 155 6.81 -3.67 -35.29
CA ASN A 155 6.50 -2.28 -35.65
C ASN A 155 4.98 -2.17 -35.71
N GLY A 156 4.41 -1.29 -34.88
CA GLY A 156 2.96 -1.20 -34.82
C GLY A 156 2.45 -0.19 -33.82
N ALA A 157 1.15 -0.10 -33.73
CA ALA A 157 0.46 0.74 -32.78
C ALA A 157 -0.66 0.00 -32.08
N LEU A 158 -0.78 0.21 -30.77
CA LEU A 158 -1.87 -0.25 -29.93
C LEU A 158 -2.59 0.94 -29.34
N ARG A 159 -3.90 0.84 -29.17
CA ARG A 159 -4.75 1.86 -28.59
C ARG A 159 -5.68 1.23 -27.57
N LEU A 160 -5.50 1.61 -26.32
CA LEU A 160 -6.43 1.29 -25.24
C LEU A 160 -7.44 2.42 -25.10
N ARG A 161 -8.73 2.08 -25.05
CA ARG A 161 -9.82 3.04 -24.94
C ARG A 161 -10.79 2.60 -23.86
N GLU A 162 -11.44 3.59 -23.23
CA GLU A 162 -12.49 3.39 -22.23
C GLU A 162 -12.08 2.44 -21.12
N ALA A 163 -10.77 2.44 -20.76
CA ALA A 163 -10.33 1.51 -19.75
C ALA A 163 -10.64 2.03 -18.34
N GLU A 164 -11.04 1.11 -17.47
CA GLU A 164 -11.23 1.32 -16.05
C GLU A 164 -10.39 0.31 -15.28
N ILE A 165 -9.53 0.82 -14.40
CA ILE A 165 -8.67 0.02 -13.53
C ILE A 165 -8.85 0.53 -12.12
N SER A 166 -9.30 -0.34 -11.21
CA SER A 166 -9.41 -0.04 -9.79
C SER A 166 -9.22 -1.29 -8.95
N GLY A 167 -8.84 -1.11 -7.70
CA GLY A 167 -8.66 -2.18 -6.74
C GLY A 167 -8.49 -1.62 -5.34
N SER A 168 -8.88 -2.39 -4.34
CA SER A 168 -8.77 -2.01 -2.93
C SER A 168 -7.33 -1.79 -2.47
N GLU A 169 -6.38 -2.45 -3.13
CA GLU A 169 -4.93 -2.28 -2.86
C GLU A 169 -4.29 -1.16 -3.70
N LEU A 170 -5.03 -0.59 -4.67
CA LEU A 170 -4.53 0.50 -5.49
C LEU A 170 -4.87 1.86 -4.85
N PRO A 171 -3.89 2.73 -4.64
CA PRO A 171 -4.12 4.05 -4.04
C PRO A 171 -4.88 5.02 -4.96
N VAL A 172 -4.95 4.72 -6.26
CA VAL A 172 -5.57 5.56 -7.31
C VAL A 172 -6.42 4.70 -8.22
N SER A 173 -7.60 5.17 -8.60
CA SER A 173 -8.41 4.58 -9.68
C SER A 173 -8.09 5.25 -11.02
N PHE A 174 -8.17 4.46 -12.09
CA PHE A 174 -8.03 4.94 -13.47
C PHE A 174 -9.39 4.79 -14.16
N GLU A 175 -10.01 5.90 -14.47
CA GLU A 175 -11.31 5.96 -15.14
C GLU A 175 -11.13 6.59 -16.52
N GLN A 176 -11.86 6.09 -17.52
CA GLN A 176 -11.77 6.57 -18.89
C GLN A 176 -10.30 6.62 -19.40
N LEU A 177 -9.49 5.66 -18.97
CA LEU A 177 -8.10 5.58 -19.37
C LEU A 177 -8.00 5.36 -20.87
N GLN A 178 -7.25 6.24 -21.52
CA GLN A 178 -6.87 6.15 -22.93
C GLN A 178 -5.37 6.07 -23.01
N MET A 179 -4.85 5.15 -23.83
CA MET A 179 -3.42 4.99 -24.02
C MET A 179 -3.11 4.68 -25.47
N ASP A 180 -2.22 5.45 -26.06
CA ASP A 180 -1.63 5.21 -27.38
C ASP A 180 -0.21 4.70 -27.19
N ILE A 181 0.07 3.52 -27.76
CA ILE A 181 1.36 2.85 -27.68
C ILE A 181 1.86 2.63 -29.10
N ALA A 182 3.03 3.16 -29.42
CA ALA A 182 3.73 2.92 -30.67
C ALA A 182 5.00 2.11 -30.41
N VAL A 183 5.20 1.04 -31.18
CA VAL A 183 6.39 0.19 -31.11
C VAL A 183 7.14 0.28 -32.41
N GLU A 184 8.43 0.57 -32.37
CA GLU A 184 9.35 0.64 -33.50
C GLU A 184 10.59 -0.20 -33.22
N GLY A 185 10.60 -1.43 -33.73
CA GLY A 185 11.68 -2.38 -33.52
C GLY A 185 11.80 -2.82 -32.05
N GLN A 186 12.74 -2.25 -31.33
CA GLN A 186 13.01 -2.51 -29.91
C GLN A 186 12.83 -1.21 -29.08
N GLN A 187 12.01 -0.33 -29.53
CA GLN A 187 11.63 0.88 -28.81
C GLN A 187 10.11 0.98 -28.74
N LEU A 188 9.60 1.38 -27.59
CA LEU A 188 8.18 1.64 -27.35
C LEU A 188 8.02 3.09 -26.90
N ARG A 189 7.00 3.76 -27.43
CA ARG A 189 6.55 5.07 -26.97
C ARG A 189 5.13 4.92 -26.44
N VAL A 190 4.86 5.52 -25.28
CA VAL A 190 3.53 5.57 -24.68
C VAL A 190 3.08 7.00 -24.47
N ASP A 191 1.81 7.26 -24.73
CA ASP A 191 1.09 8.48 -24.35
C ASP A 191 -0.28 8.07 -23.83
N GLY A 192 -0.58 8.43 -22.57
CA GLY A 192 -1.81 8.06 -21.91
C GLY A 192 -2.38 9.18 -21.06
N ASN A 193 -3.69 9.19 -20.93
CA ASN A 193 -4.42 10.08 -20.04
C ASN A 193 -5.59 9.33 -19.40
N TRP A 194 -5.98 9.74 -18.20
CA TRP A 194 -7.10 9.16 -17.47
C TRP A 194 -7.76 10.19 -16.57
N ARG A 195 -8.94 9.83 -16.09
CA ARG A 195 -9.64 10.51 -15.00
C ARG A 195 -9.57 9.65 -13.72
N SER A 196 -9.72 10.30 -12.58
CA SER A 196 -9.80 9.64 -11.29
C SER A 196 -10.73 10.45 -10.39
N GLY A 197 -11.85 9.86 -9.98
CA GLY A 197 -12.90 10.56 -9.27
C GLY A 197 -13.51 11.73 -10.06
N GLU A 198 -14.13 12.68 -9.35
CA GLU A 198 -14.89 13.75 -10.01
C GLU A 198 -14.03 14.77 -10.75
N GLN A 199 -12.84 15.10 -10.25
CA GLN A 199 -12.01 16.19 -10.73
C GLN A 199 -10.57 15.80 -11.06
N GLY A 200 -10.17 14.58 -10.69
CA GLY A 200 -8.81 14.09 -10.91
C GLY A 200 -8.53 13.83 -12.39
N GLN A 201 -7.38 14.25 -12.85
CA GLN A 201 -6.87 14.00 -14.20
C GLN A 201 -5.40 13.62 -14.12
N GLY A 202 -5.02 12.59 -14.86
CA GLY A 202 -3.64 12.14 -14.97
C GLY A 202 -3.19 11.99 -16.41
N ARG A 203 -1.90 12.11 -16.62
CA ARG A 203 -1.21 11.90 -17.88
C ARG A 203 0.09 11.15 -17.65
N LEU A 204 0.39 10.22 -18.54
CA LEU A 204 1.65 9.49 -18.62
C LEU A 204 2.17 9.55 -20.04
N ASN A 205 3.43 9.90 -20.23
CA ASN A 205 4.08 9.80 -21.51
C ASN A 205 5.54 9.38 -21.34
N GLY A 206 6.11 8.75 -22.36
CA GLY A 206 7.53 8.39 -22.32
C GLY A 206 7.92 7.31 -23.31
N THR A 207 9.10 6.77 -23.10
CA THR A 207 9.71 5.77 -23.95
C THR A 207 10.36 4.65 -23.16
N LEU A 208 10.38 3.46 -23.74
CA LEU A 208 11.13 2.30 -23.27
C LEU A 208 11.97 1.78 -24.43
N ASP A 209 13.27 1.63 -24.23
CA ASP A 209 14.23 1.10 -25.20
C ASP A 209 14.91 -0.15 -24.62
N TRP A 210 14.92 -1.24 -25.38
CA TRP A 210 15.58 -2.50 -24.96
C TRP A 210 16.54 -3.06 -26.04
N ARG A 211 17.09 -2.17 -26.89
CA ARG A 211 18.12 -2.52 -27.89
C ARG A 211 19.43 -2.98 -27.23
N GLY A 212 19.66 -2.60 -26.01
CA GLY A 212 20.81 -2.96 -25.18
C GLY A 212 20.38 -3.22 -23.74
N ALA A 213 20.99 -2.52 -22.79
CA ALA A 213 20.43 -2.42 -21.44
C ALA A 213 19.07 -1.72 -21.53
N VAL A 214 18.14 -2.14 -20.68
CA VAL A 214 16.80 -1.51 -20.62
C VAL A 214 16.95 -0.06 -20.18
N ASP A 215 16.43 0.85 -21.00
CA ASP A 215 16.37 2.30 -20.75
C ASP A 215 14.91 2.72 -20.77
N LEU A 216 14.43 3.30 -19.67
CA LEU A 216 13.06 3.78 -19.48
C LEU A 216 13.11 5.27 -19.15
N ASP A 217 12.28 6.05 -19.81
CA ASP A 217 12.07 7.47 -19.57
C ASP A 217 10.57 7.74 -19.56
N LEU A 218 9.97 7.96 -18.38
CA LEU A 218 8.55 8.22 -18.21
C LEU A 218 8.32 9.52 -17.45
N HIS A 219 7.36 10.29 -17.91
CA HIS A 219 6.84 11.47 -17.23
C HIS A 219 5.39 11.24 -16.83
N LEU A 220 5.13 11.35 -15.53
CA LEU A 220 3.82 11.23 -14.88
C LEU A 220 3.40 12.59 -14.36
N ALA A 221 2.30 13.13 -14.84
CA ALA A 221 1.72 14.38 -14.35
C ALA A 221 0.25 14.18 -13.97
N GLY A 222 -0.21 14.90 -12.97
CA GLY A 222 -1.61 14.82 -12.53
C GLY A 222 -2.07 16.07 -11.81
N THR A 223 -3.39 16.28 -11.82
CA THR A 223 -4.07 17.33 -11.07
C THR A 223 -5.22 16.73 -10.29
N ARG A 224 -5.31 17.06 -9.02
CA ARG A 224 -6.39 16.64 -8.11
C ARG A 224 -6.67 15.13 -8.12
N LEU A 225 -5.64 14.31 -8.23
CA LEU A 225 -5.80 12.86 -8.17
C LEU A 225 -6.19 12.43 -6.75
N PRO A 226 -7.35 11.79 -6.55
CA PRO A 226 -7.69 11.24 -5.26
C PRO A 226 -6.78 10.04 -4.97
N VAL A 227 -6.11 10.06 -3.83
CA VAL A 227 -5.26 8.99 -3.33
C VAL A 227 -5.81 8.53 -1.98
N VAL A 228 -6.15 7.25 -1.88
CA VAL A 228 -6.69 6.65 -0.65
C VAL A 228 -5.68 5.64 -0.13
N VAL A 229 -5.26 5.83 1.12
CA VAL A 229 -4.39 4.92 1.86
C VAL A 229 -5.13 4.50 3.13
N GLU A 230 -5.96 3.49 3.01
CA GLU A 230 -6.76 3.01 4.16
C GLU A 230 -5.88 2.36 5.24
N PRO A 231 -6.19 2.58 6.52
CA PRO A 231 -7.21 3.48 7.06
C PRO A 231 -6.67 4.90 7.38
N TYR A 232 -5.52 5.30 6.82
CA TYR A 232 -4.71 6.41 7.33
C TYR A 232 -4.95 7.73 6.62
N ALA A 233 -5.21 7.72 5.30
CA ALA A 233 -5.27 8.97 4.56
C ALA A 233 -6.21 8.95 3.35
N GLN A 234 -6.86 10.10 3.11
CA GLN A 234 -7.58 10.43 1.88
C GLN A 234 -7.06 11.79 1.41
N LEU A 235 -6.34 11.79 0.30
CA LEU A 235 -5.57 12.93 -0.18
C LEU A 235 -5.97 13.30 -1.60
N GLU A 236 -5.86 14.57 -1.95
CA GLU A 236 -5.71 15.01 -3.33
C GLU A 236 -4.22 15.23 -3.60
N VAL A 237 -3.72 14.63 -4.70
CA VAL A 237 -2.30 14.67 -5.04
C VAL A 237 -2.12 15.18 -6.46
N GLU A 238 -1.14 16.04 -6.64
CA GLU A 238 -0.74 16.60 -7.94
C GLU A 238 0.73 16.24 -8.20
N PRO A 239 0.99 15.07 -8.78
CA PRO A 239 2.33 14.65 -9.13
C PRO A 239 2.82 15.34 -10.42
N ASP A 240 4.10 15.60 -10.49
CA ASP A 240 4.87 15.95 -11.68
C ASP A 240 6.23 15.25 -11.55
N LEU A 241 6.25 13.97 -11.97
CA LEU A 241 7.33 13.04 -11.70
C LEU A 241 7.96 12.52 -12.99
N HIS A 242 9.26 12.43 -12.97
CA HIS A 242 10.10 11.82 -13.99
C HIS A 242 10.71 10.52 -13.46
N LEU A 243 10.47 9.42 -14.17
CA LEU A 243 10.98 8.09 -13.85
C LEU A 243 11.98 7.67 -14.93
N ALA A 244 13.23 7.52 -14.58
CA ALA A 244 14.29 7.10 -15.49
C ALA A 244 14.95 5.80 -14.99
N LEU A 245 14.95 4.75 -15.80
CA LEU A 245 15.69 3.52 -15.55
C LEU A 245 16.86 3.43 -16.53
N ALA A 246 18.06 3.39 -15.99
CA ALA A 246 19.27 3.16 -16.78
C ALA A 246 20.29 2.38 -15.93
N ASN A 247 20.97 1.42 -16.53
CA ASN A 247 22.01 0.60 -15.86
C ASN A 247 21.51 -0.05 -14.55
N ASP A 248 20.34 -0.66 -14.57
CA ASP A 248 19.67 -1.31 -13.42
C ASP A 248 19.39 -0.37 -12.23
N ARG A 249 19.37 0.93 -12.48
CA ARG A 249 19.01 1.94 -11.48
C ARG A 249 17.79 2.72 -11.91
N LEU A 250 16.71 2.60 -11.15
CA LEU A 250 15.52 3.44 -11.28
C LEU A 250 15.72 4.74 -10.51
N ARG A 251 15.59 5.88 -11.18
CA ARG A 251 15.56 7.20 -10.55
C ARG A 251 14.15 7.78 -10.67
N VAL A 252 13.60 8.22 -9.54
CA VAL A 252 12.34 8.94 -9.47
C VAL A 252 12.63 10.36 -9.01
N SER A 253 12.31 11.36 -9.81
CA SER A 253 12.58 12.76 -9.50
C SER A 253 11.39 13.64 -9.85
N GLY A 254 11.33 14.83 -9.25
CA GLY A 254 10.31 15.81 -9.57
C GLY A 254 9.60 16.39 -8.36
N ARG A 255 8.32 16.69 -8.50
CA ARG A 255 7.52 17.34 -7.47
C ARG A 255 6.20 16.62 -7.25
N VAL A 256 5.76 16.59 -5.99
CA VAL A 256 4.43 16.14 -5.60
C VAL A 256 3.80 17.21 -4.72
N LYS A 257 2.63 17.70 -5.12
CA LYS A 257 1.82 18.56 -4.26
C LYS A 257 0.70 17.78 -3.64
N VAL A 258 0.43 18.05 -2.36
CA VAL A 258 -0.70 17.51 -1.59
C VAL A 258 -1.49 18.71 -1.05
N PRO A 259 -2.29 19.38 -1.89
CA PRO A 259 -2.95 20.63 -1.52
C PRO A 259 -3.96 20.43 -0.40
N ARG A 260 -4.71 19.32 -0.41
CA ARG A 260 -5.75 19.04 0.59
C ARG A 260 -5.91 17.56 0.87
N GLY A 261 -6.64 17.27 1.95
CA GLY A 261 -7.01 15.91 2.35
C GLY A 261 -7.19 15.76 3.85
N ASP A 262 -7.36 14.54 4.28
CA ASP A 262 -7.47 14.15 5.67
C ASP A 262 -6.47 13.02 5.98
N ILE A 263 -5.64 13.22 6.99
CA ILE A 263 -4.72 12.21 7.54
C ILE A 263 -5.20 11.87 8.94
N THR A 264 -5.48 10.61 9.22
CA THR A 264 -5.94 10.12 10.52
C THR A 264 -5.06 9.00 11.00
N VAL A 265 -4.26 9.22 12.03
CA VAL A 265 -3.42 8.21 12.66
C VAL A 265 -4.06 7.79 13.99
N ARG A 266 -4.69 6.64 14.03
CA ARG A 266 -5.31 6.07 15.24
C ARG A 266 -4.37 5.14 16.00
N GLU A 267 -3.57 4.37 15.26
CA GLU A 267 -2.56 3.46 15.78
C GLU A 267 -1.30 3.65 14.93
N LEU A 268 -0.14 3.58 15.58
CA LEU A 268 1.10 3.56 14.81
C LEU A 268 1.15 2.23 14.04
N PRO A 269 1.52 2.23 12.75
CA PRO A 269 1.70 0.98 12.04
C PRO A 269 2.67 0.11 12.84
N PRO A 270 2.41 -1.22 12.96
CA PRO A 270 3.32 -2.11 13.66
C PRO A 270 4.71 -1.90 13.05
N SER A 271 5.67 -1.58 13.91
CA SER A 271 7.05 -1.45 13.46
C SER A 271 7.41 -2.75 12.76
N THR A 272 7.64 -2.70 11.45
CA THR A 272 8.16 -3.84 10.71
C THR A 272 9.53 -4.13 11.31
N VAL A 273 9.60 -5.17 12.12
CA VAL A 273 10.87 -5.70 12.58
C VAL A 273 11.64 -6.05 11.31
N GLN A 274 12.64 -5.26 10.96
CA GLN A 274 13.54 -5.62 9.87
C GLN A 274 14.14 -6.96 10.25
N VAL A 275 13.83 -7.99 9.47
CA VAL A 275 14.49 -9.29 9.61
C VAL A 275 15.99 -9.02 9.51
N SER A 276 16.73 -9.39 10.54
CA SER A 276 18.19 -9.20 10.57
C SER A 276 18.81 -9.76 9.28
N LYS A 277 19.75 -9.05 8.69
CA LYS A 277 20.47 -9.50 7.48
C LYS A 277 21.15 -10.86 7.65
N ASP A 278 21.29 -11.34 8.88
CA ASP A 278 21.87 -12.64 9.25
C ASP A 278 20.83 -13.78 9.37
N THR A 279 19.54 -13.50 9.13
CA THR A 279 18.50 -14.54 9.18
C THR A 279 18.45 -15.27 7.85
N VAL A 280 18.92 -16.50 7.81
CA VAL A 280 18.80 -17.41 6.67
C VAL A 280 17.49 -18.18 6.82
N ILE A 281 16.51 -17.93 5.94
CA ILE A 281 15.29 -18.74 5.85
C ILE A 281 15.68 -20.05 5.16
N VAL A 282 15.70 -21.14 5.92
CA VAL A 282 16.02 -22.48 5.39
C VAL A 282 14.77 -23.01 4.69
N GLY A 283 14.81 -23.09 3.35
CA GLY A 283 13.73 -23.71 2.53
C GLY A 283 13.30 -22.94 1.29
N GLU A 284 13.75 -21.72 1.08
CA GLU A 284 13.67 -21.07 -0.23
C GLU A 284 15.01 -21.28 -0.97
N ASP A 285 14.96 -22.00 -2.08
CA ASP A 285 16.03 -21.96 -3.06
C ASP A 285 16.15 -20.50 -3.50
N ALA A 286 17.14 -19.79 -3.00
CA ALA A 286 17.51 -18.49 -3.52
C ALA A 286 17.82 -18.69 -5.00
N SER A 287 16.88 -18.31 -5.87
CA SER A 287 17.11 -18.15 -7.28
C SER A 287 18.25 -17.15 -7.41
N LYS A 288 19.40 -17.66 -7.84
CA LYS A 288 20.58 -16.87 -8.13
C LYS A 288 20.16 -15.83 -9.17
N ASP A 289 20.37 -14.55 -8.84
CA ASP A 289 20.40 -13.37 -9.69
C ASP A 289 19.32 -12.29 -9.53
N ASP A 290 18.42 -12.34 -8.56
CA ASP A 290 17.60 -11.16 -8.25
C ASP A 290 18.38 -10.16 -7.37
N LYS A 291 19.27 -9.39 -8.00
CA LYS A 291 19.76 -8.16 -7.37
C LYS A 291 18.58 -7.19 -7.30
N PRO A 292 18.19 -6.75 -6.09
CA PRO A 292 17.11 -5.77 -5.99
C PRO A 292 17.47 -4.53 -6.81
N LEU A 293 16.52 -4.05 -7.62
CA LEU A 293 16.68 -2.84 -8.40
C LEU A 293 17.06 -1.68 -7.48
N ALA A 294 18.17 -1.00 -7.77
CA ALA A 294 18.56 0.17 -7.00
C ALA A 294 17.60 1.34 -7.32
N VAL A 295 16.90 1.85 -6.31
CA VAL A 295 15.98 2.98 -6.45
C VAL A 295 16.64 4.24 -5.88
N GLY A 296 16.79 5.27 -6.71
CA GLY A 296 17.18 6.61 -6.30
C GLY A 296 15.96 7.54 -6.29
N MET A 297 15.87 8.42 -5.32
CA MET A 297 14.76 9.36 -5.15
C MET A 297 15.27 10.79 -5.03
N ASP A 298 14.55 11.74 -5.64
CA ASP A 298 14.84 13.17 -5.63
C ASP A 298 13.51 13.92 -5.84
N ILE A 299 12.68 13.98 -4.76
CA ILE A 299 11.29 14.42 -4.86
C ILE A 299 11.05 15.59 -3.90
N ASP A 300 10.60 16.73 -4.43
CA ASP A 300 10.09 17.85 -3.66
C ASP A 300 8.61 17.64 -3.36
N VAL A 301 8.23 17.61 -2.09
CA VAL A 301 6.84 17.46 -1.63
C VAL A 301 6.37 18.76 -1.01
N VAL A 302 5.27 19.31 -1.53
CA VAL A 302 4.60 20.52 -1.01
C VAL A 302 3.26 20.12 -0.42
N VAL A 303 3.02 20.49 0.82
CA VAL A 303 1.89 20.02 1.61
C VAL A 303 1.02 21.16 2.08
N GLY A 304 -0.31 21.02 1.96
CA GLY A 304 -1.29 21.88 2.63
C GLY A 304 -1.45 23.27 2.02
N GLU A 305 -1.27 23.44 0.70
CA GLU A 305 -1.51 24.73 0.02
C GLU A 305 -2.96 25.21 0.20
N ASP A 306 -3.94 24.29 0.20
CA ASP A 306 -5.34 24.62 0.51
C ASP A 306 -5.66 24.24 1.96
N ARG A 307 -5.95 22.96 2.21
CA ARG A 307 -6.25 22.46 3.55
C ARG A 307 -6.00 20.97 3.67
N LEU A 308 -4.94 20.59 4.35
CA LEU A 308 -4.66 19.21 4.72
C LEU A 308 -4.87 19.03 6.22
N ARG A 309 -5.96 18.34 6.60
CA ARG A 309 -6.27 18.07 8.00
C ARG A 309 -5.44 16.90 8.51
N PHE A 310 -4.86 17.08 9.66
CA PHE A 310 -4.14 16.04 10.39
C PHE A 310 -4.84 15.76 11.73
N SER A 311 -5.05 14.48 12.01
CA SER A 311 -5.66 14.02 13.27
C SER A 311 -4.88 12.83 13.81
N ALA A 312 -4.31 12.95 15.01
CA ALA A 312 -3.53 11.91 15.66
C ALA A 312 -3.58 12.08 17.19
N PHE A 313 -3.87 11.01 17.93
CA PHE A 313 -3.73 10.96 19.40
C PHE A 313 -4.30 12.19 20.14
N GLY A 314 -5.50 12.61 19.78
CA GLY A 314 -6.15 13.78 20.38
C GLY A 314 -5.71 15.14 19.79
N LEU A 315 -4.71 15.17 18.93
CA LEU A 315 -4.31 16.33 18.15
C LEU A 315 -5.11 16.43 16.86
N THR A 316 -5.63 17.60 16.56
CA THR A 316 -6.19 17.96 15.24
C THR A 316 -5.59 19.29 14.81
N ALA A 317 -5.12 19.36 13.57
CA ALA A 317 -4.49 20.57 13.02
C ALA A 317 -4.54 20.59 11.49
N ASP A 318 -4.23 21.74 10.89
CA ASP A 318 -4.00 21.86 9.45
C ASP A 318 -2.47 21.72 9.20
N LEU A 319 -2.07 20.75 8.41
CA LEU A 319 -0.67 20.46 8.07
C LEU A 319 -0.25 21.25 6.83
N ALA A 320 0.89 21.92 6.89
CA ALA A 320 1.46 22.65 5.76
C ALA A 320 2.99 22.68 5.82
N GLY A 321 3.64 22.70 4.67
CA GLY A 321 5.10 22.82 4.58
C GLY A 321 5.70 22.18 3.34
N ASN A 322 7.01 22.00 3.37
CA ASN A 322 7.78 21.45 2.27
C ASN A 322 8.75 20.39 2.77
N LEU A 323 8.86 19.30 2.03
CA LEU A 323 9.83 18.25 2.26
C LEU A 323 10.57 17.93 0.97
N HIS A 324 11.85 17.66 1.07
CA HIS A 324 12.64 17.03 0.05
C HIS A 324 12.91 15.58 0.45
N ILE A 325 12.53 14.64 -0.39
CA ILE A 325 12.73 13.20 -0.18
C ILE A 325 13.84 12.71 -1.09
N GLY A 326 14.95 12.33 -0.51
CA GLY A 326 16.09 11.76 -1.18
C GLY A 326 16.17 10.22 -1.11
N ASP A 327 17.31 9.68 -1.50
CA ASP A 327 17.60 8.25 -1.49
C ASP A 327 17.30 7.63 -0.11
N ASN A 328 16.82 6.40 -0.09
CA ASN A 328 16.45 5.65 1.13
C ASN A 328 15.43 6.35 2.04
N LEU A 329 14.55 7.18 1.49
CA LEU A 329 13.56 7.98 2.22
C LEU A 329 14.24 8.98 3.21
N ASP A 330 15.44 9.48 2.86
CA ASP A 330 16.05 10.60 3.57
C ASP A 330 15.18 11.85 3.34
N ALA A 331 14.60 12.39 4.41
CA ALA A 331 13.69 13.52 4.35
C ALA A 331 14.34 14.76 4.94
N ARG A 332 14.20 15.88 4.24
CA ARG A 332 14.68 17.20 4.71
C ARG A 332 13.61 18.25 4.50
N GLY A 333 13.42 19.08 5.49
CA GLY A 333 12.45 20.15 5.43
C GLY A 333 11.64 20.30 6.70
N GLU A 334 10.52 20.98 6.58
CA GLU A 334 9.72 21.37 7.73
C GLU A 334 8.23 21.24 7.40
N LEU A 335 7.47 20.67 8.34
CA LEU A 335 6.02 20.67 8.34
C LEU A 335 5.53 21.41 9.58
N ASN A 336 4.54 22.28 9.37
CA ASN A 336 3.89 23.09 10.40
C ASN A 336 2.47 22.60 10.61
N LEU A 337 2.05 22.51 11.88
CA LEU A 337 0.69 22.21 12.30
C LEU A 337 -0.01 23.50 12.73
N ASN A 338 -0.83 24.04 11.85
CA ASN A 338 -1.53 25.31 12.06
C ASN A 338 -2.94 25.05 12.62
N ASN A 339 -3.52 26.05 13.30
CA ASN A 339 -4.88 25.99 13.85
C ASN A 339 -5.12 24.77 14.76
N GLY A 340 -4.05 24.29 15.39
CA GLY A 340 -4.04 23.04 16.14
C GLY A 340 -4.82 23.11 17.44
N ARG A 341 -5.48 21.99 17.77
CA ARG A 341 -6.10 21.73 19.07
C ARG A 341 -5.64 20.37 19.56
N TYR A 342 -5.34 20.30 20.82
CA TYR A 342 -4.96 19.06 21.47
C TYR A 342 -5.93 18.76 22.61
N ARG A 343 -6.55 17.59 22.58
CA ARG A 343 -7.45 17.13 23.64
C ARG A 343 -6.76 16.07 24.48
N ALA A 344 -6.59 16.35 25.74
CA ALA A 344 -6.07 15.40 26.71
C ALA A 344 -6.68 15.68 28.10
N TYR A 345 -6.89 14.65 28.90
CA TYR A 345 -7.44 14.71 30.28
C TYR A 345 -8.76 15.48 30.38
N GLY A 346 -9.63 15.37 29.35
CA GLY A 346 -10.89 16.12 29.30
C GLY A 346 -10.74 17.61 29.01
N GLN A 347 -9.52 18.10 28.75
CA GLN A 347 -9.22 19.49 28.47
C GLN A 347 -8.88 19.70 26.99
N ASN A 348 -9.21 20.90 26.48
CA ASN A 348 -8.85 21.34 25.15
C ASN A 348 -7.71 22.34 25.25
N LEU A 349 -6.57 21.99 24.68
CA LEU A 349 -5.41 22.87 24.57
C LEU A 349 -5.34 23.46 23.17
N THR A 350 -4.94 24.73 23.07
CA THR A 350 -4.66 25.37 21.78
C THR A 350 -3.19 25.20 21.44
N ILE A 351 -2.90 24.79 20.25
CA ILE A 351 -1.52 24.71 19.75
C ILE A 351 -1.05 26.13 19.44
N ARG A 352 -0.05 26.60 20.17
CA ARG A 352 0.59 27.91 19.96
C ARG A 352 1.66 27.82 18.89
N ARG A 353 2.40 26.70 18.84
CA ARG A 353 3.41 26.37 17.86
C ARG A 353 3.50 24.86 17.70
N ALA A 354 3.63 24.38 16.50
CA ALA A 354 3.97 22.98 16.26
C ALA A 354 4.71 22.83 14.93
N GLN A 355 5.94 22.40 15.02
CA GLN A 355 6.86 22.19 13.91
C GLN A 355 7.42 20.76 13.96
N LEU A 356 7.50 20.14 12.79
CA LEU A 356 8.16 18.87 12.56
C LEU A 356 9.34 19.13 11.64
N LEU A 357 10.55 19.02 12.15
CA LEU A 357 11.77 19.25 11.39
C LEU A 357 12.38 17.92 10.95
N PHE A 358 12.52 17.73 9.66
CA PHE A 358 13.10 16.54 9.04
C PHE A 358 14.55 16.83 8.64
N THR A 359 15.48 16.00 9.12
CA THR A 359 16.93 16.13 8.86
C THR A 359 17.57 14.78 8.52
N GLY A 360 16.79 13.77 8.19
CA GLY A 360 17.21 12.39 7.92
C GLY A 360 16.03 11.48 7.64
N ILE A 361 15.90 10.37 8.32
CA ILE A 361 14.88 9.36 8.10
C ILE A 361 13.48 9.95 8.28
N LEU A 362 12.58 9.75 7.30
CA LEU A 362 11.21 10.29 7.28
C LEU A 362 10.39 9.93 8.53
N SER A 363 10.61 8.77 9.13
CA SER A 363 9.87 8.32 10.32
C SER A 363 10.35 8.97 11.64
N GLN A 364 11.44 9.75 11.61
CA GLN A 364 12.09 10.29 12.81
C GLN A 364 12.25 11.83 12.77
N PRO A 365 11.18 12.60 12.62
CA PRO A 365 11.29 14.05 12.69
C PRO A 365 11.67 14.53 14.10
N PHE A 366 12.28 15.70 14.17
CA PHE A 366 12.40 16.46 15.41
C PHE A 366 11.11 17.25 15.64
N LEU A 367 10.63 17.19 16.87
CA LEU A 367 9.41 17.86 17.32
C LEU A 367 9.74 19.16 18.04
N ASP A 368 9.00 20.23 17.77
CA ASP A 368 8.91 21.45 18.57
C ASP A 368 7.45 21.88 18.64
N ILE A 369 6.76 21.37 19.66
CA ILE A 369 5.31 21.54 19.82
C ILE A 369 5.05 22.22 21.15
N GLU A 370 4.19 23.24 21.14
CA GLU A 370 3.74 23.94 22.31
C GLU A 370 2.22 24.08 22.32
N ALA A 371 1.58 23.43 23.29
CA ALA A 371 0.15 23.41 23.49
C ALA A 371 -0.18 24.15 24.81
N ILE A 372 -1.12 25.09 24.78
CA ILE A 372 -1.45 25.95 25.89
C ILE A 372 -2.93 25.91 26.27
N ARG A 373 -3.20 26.15 27.54
CA ARG A 373 -4.50 26.48 28.10
C ARG A 373 -4.42 27.85 28.76
N GLN A 374 -5.29 28.76 28.37
CA GLN A 374 -5.40 30.05 28.99
C GLN A 374 -6.50 30.02 30.08
N ILE A 375 -6.15 30.38 31.30
CA ILE A 375 -7.04 30.45 32.43
C ILE A 375 -7.24 31.94 32.74
N SER A 376 -8.36 32.47 32.28
CA SER A 376 -8.63 33.93 32.35
C SER A 376 -8.92 34.41 33.76
N GLU A 377 -9.39 33.54 34.67
CA GLU A 377 -9.73 33.90 36.04
C GLU A 377 -8.49 34.26 36.88
N ASP A 378 -7.38 33.55 36.65
CA ASP A 378 -6.13 33.74 37.39
C ASP A 378 -5.03 34.42 36.55
N ASP A 379 -5.33 34.80 35.31
CA ASP A 379 -4.39 35.37 34.34
C ASP A 379 -3.15 34.45 34.15
N VAL A 380 -3.40 33.13 34.05
CA VAL A 380 -2.37 32.11 33.92
C VAL A 380 -2.50 31.42 32.57
N ILE A 381 -1.37 31.26 31.88
CA ILE A 381 -1.23 30.33 30.73
C ILE A 381 -0.46 29.12 31.22
N ALA A 382 -1.08 27.94 31.20
CA ALA A 382 -0.42 26.66 31.46
C ALA A 382 -0.27 25.88 30.16
N GLY A 383 0.83 25.17 29.98
CA GLY A 383 1.08 24.49 28.71
C GLY A 383 2.02 23.29 28.78
N LEU A 384 2.05 22.57 27.68
CA LEU A 384 2.98 21.49 27.40
C LEU A 384 3.95 21.94 26.32
N ARG A 385 5.23 21.66 26.52
CA ARG A 385 6.27 21.76 25.48
C ARG A 385 6.84 20.39 25.19
N ILE A 386 6.74 19.96 23.95
CA ILE A 386 7.24 18.67 23.46
C ILE A 386 8.38 18.98 22.49
N THR A 387 9.58 18.46 22.79
CA THR A 387 10.78 18.69 21.98
C THR A 387 11.56 17.40 21.84
N GLY A 388 12.46 17.33 20.86
CA GLY A 388 13.33 16.18 20.62
C GLY A 388 12.86 15.29 19.49
N SER A 389 13.44 14.10 19.35
CA SER A 389 13.06 13.13 18.33
C SER A 389 11.64 12.59 18.58
N ALA A 390 10.92 12.28 17.50
CA ALA A 390 9.59 11.63 17.61
C ALA A 390 9.64 10.25 18.28
N GLU A 391 10.78 9.55 18.25
CA GLU A 391 10.98 8.28 18.98
C GLU A 391 11.16 8.46 20.49
N GLU A 392 11.87 9.55 20.89
CA GLU A 392 12.15 9.86 22.30
C GLU A 392 11.81 11.33 22.60
N PRO A 393 10.52 11.69 22.65
CA PRO A 393 10.12 13.06 22.90
C PRO A 393 10.33 13.46 24.37
N SER A 394 10.86 14.66 24.57
CA SER A 394 10.95 15.29 25.90
C SER A 394 9.72 16.17 26.13
N ILE A 395 8.92 15.84 27.14
CA ILE A 395 7.70 16.58 27.49
C ILE A 395 7.94 17.36 28.78
N LYS A 396 7.66 18.69 28.74
CA LYS A 396 7.77 19.57 29.87
C LYS A 396 6.48 20.37 30.05
N VAL A 397 6.01 20.47 31.31
CA VAL A 397 4.93 21.38 31.69
C VAL A 397 5.54 22.74 32.02
N PHE A 398 4.89 23.81 31.60
CA PHE A 398 5.28 25.18 31.91
C PHE A 398 4.05 26.04 32.24
N ALA A 399 4.27 27.17 32.85
CA ALA A 399 3.26 28.21 33.03
C ALA A 399 3.84 29.61 32.89
N GLU A 400 2.97 30.55 32.55
CA GLU A 400 3.22 31.97 32.48
C GLU A 400 2.16 32.68 33.38
N PRO A 401 2.54 33.33 34.49
CA PRO A 401 3.89 33.49 35.04
C PRO A 401 4.50 32.15 35.51
N ALA A 402 5.85 32.08 35.59
CA ALA A 402 6.57 30.87 35.97
C ALA A 402 6.20 30.40 37.38
N MET A 403 5.94 29.11 37.54
CA MET A 403 5.59 28.47 38.81
C MET A 403 6.16 27.04 38.86
N SER A 404 5.94 26.34 39.99
CA SER A 404 6.38 24.93 40.09
C SER A 404 5.67 24.03 39.07
N GLN A 405 6.29 22.93 38.68
CA GLN A 405 5.70 21.99 37.73
C GLN A 405 4.36 21.41 38.21
N GLU A 406 4.23 21.15 39.50
CA GLU A 406 2.98 20.68 40.13
C GLU A 406 1.86 21.69 39.98
N GLN A 407 2.14 22.99 40.26
CA GLN A 407 1.16 24.06 40.08
C GLN A 407 0.80 24.26 38.61
N ALA A 408 1.79 24.28 37.73
CA ALA A 408 1.57 24.39 36.28
C ALA A 408 0.71 23.23 35.76
N LEU A 409 0.96 21.98 36.20
CA LEU A 409 0.15 20.81 35.87
C LEU A 409 -1.28 20.93 36.42
N SER A 410 -1.45 21.48 37.64
CA SER A 410 -2.77 21.75 38.23
C SER A 410 -3.58 22.70 37.33
N TYR A 411 -2.98 23.80 36.93
CA TYR A 411 -3.65 24.73 36.02
C TYR A 411 -3.96 24.12 34.66
N LEU A 412 -3.05 23.31 34.14
CA LEU A 412 -3.23 22.64 32.86
C LEU A 412 -4.43 21.66 32.90
N VAL A 413 -4.51 20.82 33.94
CA VAL A 413 -5.48 19.72 34.06
C VAL A 413 -6.77 20.20 34.74
N LEU A 414 -6.67 20.86 35.90
CA LEU A 414 -7.83 21.27 36.72
C LEU A 414 -8.34 22.65 36.32
N GLY A 415 -7.49 23.52 35.74
CA GLY A 415 -7.81 24.93 35.43
C GLY A 415 -7.81 25.86 36.64
N ARG A 416 -7.18 25.43 37.73
CA ARG A 416 -7.08 26.19 39.00
C ARG A 416 -5.81 25.82 39.75
N ALA A 417 -5.47 26.62 40.73
CA ALA A 417 -4.38 26.34 41.65
C ALA A 417 -4.61 25.00 42.41
N LEU A 418 -3.51 24.35 42.80
CA LEU A 418 -3.55 23.13 43.58
C LEU A 418 -4.22 23.38 44.93
N GLY A 419 -5.34 22.72 45.21
CA GLY A 419 -6.05 22.76 46.49
C GLY A 419 -5.57 21.66 47.45
N ALA A 420 -6.09 21.70 48.68
CA ALA A 420 -5.78 20.72 49.73
C ALA A 420 -6.55 19.38 49.54
N ASP A 421 -7.38 19.25 48.51
CA ASP A 421 -8.23 18.09 48.29
C ASP A 421 -7.45 16.86 47.79
N THR A 422 -7.68 15.72 48.42
CA THR A 422 -7.02 14.44 48.08
C THR A 422 -7.37 13.93 46.65
N GLY A 423 -8.54 14.31 46.13
CA GLY A 423 -8.97 13.94 44.77
C GLY A 423 -8.12 14.59 43.68
N ASP A 424 -7.69 15.84 43.88
CA ASP A 424 -6.86 16.58 42.94
C ASP A 424 -5.48 15.91 42.73
N SER A 425 -4.90 15.43 43.83
CA SER A 425 -3.58 14.80 43.86
C SER A 425 -3.54 13.52 42.98
N ASN A 426 -4.62 12.74 42.98
CA ASN A 426 -4.72 11.51 42.21
C ASN A 426 -4.78 11.76 40.70
N LEU A 427 -5.58 12.76 40.30
CA LEU A 427 -5.71 13.11 38.88
C LEU A 427 -4.40 13.71 38.33
N LEU A 428 -3.71 14.52 39.16
CA LEU A 428 -2.43 15.13 38.80
C LEU A 428 -1.32 14.07 38.70
N ALA A 429 -1.31 13.08 39.62
CA ALA A 429 -0.34 11.98 39.56
C ALA A 429 -0.52 11.15 38.30
N SER A 430 -1.76 10.81 37.94
CA SER A 430 -2.08 10.08 36.70
C SER A 430 -1.67 10.87 35.45
N ALA A 431 -1.96 12.18 35.44
CA ALA A 431 -1.58 13.07 34.36
C ALA A 431 -0.06 13.21 34.23
N ALA A 432 0.67 13.36 35.32
CA ALA A 432 2.13 13.42 35.31
C ALA A 432 2.78 12.15 34.79
N LEU A 433 2.24 11.00 35.17
CA LEU A 433 2.75 9.70 34.74
C LEU A 433 2.55 9.48 33.24
N SER A 434 1.34 9.72 32.74
CA SER A 434 1.00 9.53 31.34
C SER A 434 1.74 10.49 30.40
N LEU A 435 2.16 11.66 30.91
CA LEU A 435 3.02 12.59 30.19
C LEU A 435 4.51 12.20 30.26
N GLY A 436 4.86 11.14 31.01
CA GLY A 436 6.26 10.75 31.18
C GLY A 436 7.13 11.80 31.88
N LEU A 437 6.51 12.62 32.72
CA LEU A 437 7.24 13.70 33.42
C LEU A 437 8.25 13.15 34.42
N ALA A 438 9.47 13.66 34.38
CA ALA A 438 10.52 13.29 35.32
C ALA A 438 10.09 13.65 36.77
N GLY A 439 10.22 12.71 37.70
CA GLY A 439 9.85 12.89 39.10
C GLY A 439 8.43 12.48 39.49
N SER A 440 7.62 11.93 38.54
CA SER A 440 6.27 11.43 38.85
C SER A 440 6.26 10.33 39.92
N ALA A 441 7.36 9.57 40.07
CA ALA A 441 7.51 8.54 41.10
C ALA A 441 7.36 9.08 42.56
N SER A 442 7.72 10.31 42.82
CA SER A 442 7.57 10.92 44.17
C SER A 442 6.13 11.28 44.50
N ILE A 443 5.30 11.57 43.48
CA ILE A 443 3.88 11.93 43.63
C ILE A 443 3.05 10.66 43.86
N THR A 444 3.42 9.54 43.23
CA THR A 444 2.70 8.26 43.31
C THR A 444 2.94 7.50 44.61
N GLY A 445 4.16 7.57 45.16
CA GLY A 445 4.51 6.88 46.42
C GLY A 445 3.75 7.40 47.68
N GLY A 446 3.39 8.68 47.69
CA GLY A 446 2.62 9.28 48.78
C GLY A 446 1.12 8.90 48.79
N LEU A 447 0.61 8.44 47.65
CA LEU A 447 -0.81 8.09 47.47
C LEU A 447 -1.11 6.64 47.91
N ALA A 448 -0.26 5.69 47.57
CA ALA A 448 -0.44 4.28 47.92
C ALA A 448 -0.45 4.06 49.44
N SER A 449 0.43 4.73 50.17
CA SER A 449 0.51 4.63 51.63
C SER A 449 -0.72 5.17 52.35
N ARG A 450 -1.45 6.11 51.74
CA ARG A 450 -2.69 6.69 52.34
C ARG A 450 -3.93 5.82 52.08
N LEU A 451 -3.93 4.99 51.04
CA LEU A 451 -5.06 4.18 50.65
C LEU A 451 -4.99 2.73 51.24
N GLY A 452 -3.88 2.36 51.93
CA GLY A 452 -3.69 1.04 52.49
C GLY A 452 -3.68 -0.08 51.44
N ILE A 453 -3.27 0.25 50.23
CA ILE A 453 -3.18 -0.71 49.11
C ILE A 453 -1.73 -1.19 49.05
N ASP A 454 -1.53 -2.49 49.21
CA ASP A 454 -0.22 -3.12 49.07
C ASP A 454 0.14 -3.33 47.59
N ASP A 455 1.43 -3.20 47.26
CA ASP A 455 1.97 -3.34 45.90
C ASP A 455 1.25 -2.46 44.85
N PHE A 456 1.01 -1.20 45.19
CA PHE A 456 0.44 -0.24 44.25
C PHE A 456 1.38 0.01 43.09
N GLN A 457 0.92 -0.25 41.87
CA GLN A 457 1.63 -0.03 40.63
C GLN A 457 0.79 0.86 39.72
N LEU A 458 1.46 1.80 39.06
CA LEU A 458 0.89 2.58 37.97
C LEU A 458 1.59 2.15 36.67
N ASP A 459 0.80 1.78 35.71
CA ASP A 459 1.28 1.33 34.42
C ASP A 459 0.49 1.99 33.30
N THR A 460 1.01 1.95 32.08
CA THR A 460 0.30 2.41 30.90
C THR A 460 -0.07 1.19 30.06
N GLU A 461 -1.36 1.01 29.80
CA GLU A 461 -1.88 -0.04 28.93
C GLU A 461 -2.46 0.54 27.64
N GLY A 462 -2.34 -0.22 26.55
CA GLY A 462 -2.81 0.19 25.24
C GLY A 462 -1.77 0.96 24.44
N SER A 463 -2.13 1.28 23.22
CA SER A 463 -1.31 2.07 22.30
C SER A 463 -2.19 3.05 21.52
N GLY A 464 -1.59 4.18 21.11
CA GLY A 464 -2.27 5.17 20.32
C GLY A 464 -3.42 5.85 21.06
N ALA A 465 -4.58 6.00 20.41
CA ALA A 465 -5.76 6.65 20.98
C ALA A 465 -6.37 5.88 22.18
N LYS A 466 -6.09 4.57 22.28
CA LYS A 466 -6.57 3.70 23.37
C LYS A 466 -5.61 3.61 24.56
N THR A 467 -4.61 4.48 24.62
CA THR A 467 -3.70 4.54 25.77
C THR A 467 -4.47 4.88 27.04
N SER A 468 -4.33 4.05 28.06
CA SER A 468 -4.91 4.26 29.39
C SER A 468 -3.83 4.19 30.46
N VAL A 469 -3.97 4.99 31.51
CA VAL A 469 -3.17 4.85 32.72
C VAL A 469 -3.93 3.95 33.68
N VAL A 470 -3.30 2.85 34.06
CA VAL A 470 -3.89 1.84 34.93
C VAL A 470 -3.20 1.86 36.28
N ALA A 471 -3.98 2.16 37.31
CA ALA A 471 -3.58 1.98 38.70
C ALA A 471 -3.98 0.59 39.15
N SER A 472 -3.04 -0.26 39.54
CA SER A 472 -3.30 -1.58 40.09
C SER A 472 -2.74 -1.73 41.48
N GLY A 473 -3.43 -2.50 42.30
CA GLY A 473 -2.98 -2.80 43.65
C GLY A 473 -3.64 -4.07 44.22
N ARG A 474 -2.93 -4.74 45.12
CA ARG A 474 -3.46 -5.94 45.80
C ARG A 474 -4.38 -5.57 46.95
N LEU A 475 -5.63 -6.03 46.87
CA LEU A 475 -6.59 -5.95 47.99
C LEU A 475 -6.43 -7.13 48.96
N THR A 476 -6.02 -8.30 48.43
CA THR A 476 -5.68 -9.49 49.21
C THR A 476 -4.57 -10.26 48.49
N GLU A 477 -4.00 -11.31 49.11
CA GLU A 477 -2.98 -12.15 48.48
C GLU A 477 -3.39 -12.75 47.10
N ARG A 478 -4.70 -12.81 46.82
CA ARG A 478 -5.25 -13.39 45.59
C ARG A 478 -6.10 -12.46 44.75
N LEU A 479 -6.40 -11.25 45.25
CA LEU A 479 -7.30 -10.32 44.60
C LEU A 479 -6.56 -9.02 44.26
N THR A 480 -6.47 -8.69 42.99
CA THR A 480 -5.91 -7.42 42.48
C THR A 480 -7.04 -6.61 41.90
N LEU A 481 -7.11 -5.33 42.27
CA LEU A 481 -7.97 -4.32 41.65
C LEU A 481 -7.12 -3.49 40.71
N SER A 482 -7.63 -3.25 39.51
CA SER A 482 -7.06 -2.32 38.53
C SER A 482 -8.10 -1.30 38.12
N TYR A 483 -7.70 -0.06 38.04
CA TYR A 483 -8.53 1.05 37.57
C TYR A 483 -7.80 1.79 36.46
N GLY A 484 -8.35 1.76 35.26
CA GLY A 484 -7.79 2.41 34.07
C GLY A 484 -8.56 3.68 33.70
N VAL A 485 -7.84 4.72 33.34
CA VAL A 485 -8.40 5.97 32.79
C VAL A 485 -7.79 6.22 31.41
N GLY A 486 -8.65 6.30 30.40
CA GLY A 486 -8.22 6.61 29.04
C GLY A 486 -7.63 8.03 28.94
N VAL A 487 -6.46 8.15 28.32
CA VAL A 487 -5.77 9.44 28.18
C VAL A 487 -6.43 10.31 27.12
N PHE A 488 -6.78 9.73 26.00
CA PHE A 488 -7.29 10.44 24.81
C PHE A 488 -8.80 10.23 24.61
N GLU A 489 -9.31 9.05 24.96
CA GLU A 489 -10.73 8.75 24.97
C GLU A 489 -11.23 8.64 26.41
N PRO A 490 -12.35 9.29 26.80
CA PRO A 490 -12.88 9.22 28.16
C PRO A 490 -13.50 7.84 28.41
N ALA A 491 -12.65 6.85 28.65
CA ALA A 491 -13.03 5.49 29.00
C ALA A 491 -12.42 5.13 30.35
N ASN A 492 -13.26 4.90 31.33
CA ASN A 492 -12.82 4.38 32.62
C ASN A 492 -13.06 2.87 32.64
N THR A 493 -12.05 2.11 32.99
CA THR A 493 -12.13 0.65 33.11
C THR A 493 -11.81 0.23 34.54
N VAL A 494 -12.66 -0.58 35.12
CA VAL A 494 -12.40 -1.25 36.41
C VAL A 494 -12.20 -2.72 36.13
N ALA A 495 -11.10 -3.29 36.56
CA ALA A 495 -10.85 -4.72 36.43
C ALA A 495 -10.53 -5.34 37.81
N LEU A 496 -11.14 -6.49 38.06
CA LEU A 496 -10.89 -7.33 39.24
C LEU A 496 -10.28 -8.62 38.75
N ARG A 497 -9.04 -8.88 39.15
CA ARG A 497 -8.33 -10.12 38.83
C ARG A 497 -8.20 -10.99 40.09
N TYR A 498 -8.78 -12.19 40.02
CA TYR A 498 -8.71 -13.17 41.10
C TYR A 498 -7.83 -14.36 40.70
N GLN A 499 -6.82 -14.67 41.53
CA GLN A 499 -5.92 -15.79 41.30
C GLN A 499 -6.53 -17.09 41.81
N LEU A 500 -7.03 -17.92 40.88
CA LEU A 500 -7.59 -19.25 41.17
C LEU A 500 -6.49 -20.25 41.55
N THR A 501 -5.38 -20.25 40.78
CA THR A 501 -4.18 -21.05 41.03
C THR A 501 -2.94 -20.25 40.68
N ARG A 502 -1.73 -20.77 40.95
CA ARG A 502 -0.48 -20.07 40.55
C ARG A 502 -0.39 -19.77 39.04
N ARG A 503 -1.21 -20.43 38.23
CA ARG A 503 -1.18 -20.31 36.75
C ARG A 503 -2.49 -19.85 36.12
N ILE A 504 -3.58 -19.84 36.87
CA ILE A 504 -4.92 -19.53 36.35
C ILE A 504 -5.46 -18.32 37.10
N PHE A 505 -5.90 -17.33 36.32
CA PHE A 505 -6.48 -16.07 36.78
C PHE A 505 -7.85 -15.87 36.15
N LEU A 506 -8.81 -15.44 36.94
CA LEU A 506 -10.10 -14.95 36.48
C LEU A 506 -10.08 -13.44 36.53
N GLU A 507 -10.43 -12.76 35.42
CA GLU A 507 -10.50 -11.33 35.37
C GLU A 507 -11.88 -10.89 34.92
N ALA A 508 -12.51 -10.03 35.71
CA ALA A 508 -13.74 -9.35 35.36
C ALA A 508 -13.42 -7.88 35.12
N ALA A 509 -13.68 -7.38 33.93
CA ALA A 509 -13.49 -5.98 33.59
C ALA A 509 -14.82 -5.32 33.20
N SER A 510 -14.99 -4.08 33.59
CA SER A 510 -16.14 -3.25 33.26
C SER A 510 -15.66 -1.88 32.83
N GLY A 511 -16.09 -1.44 31.62
CA GLY A 511 -15.73 -0.15 31.01
C GLY A 511 -16.72 0.19 29.91
N LEU A 512 -16.23 0.49 28.72
CA LEU A 512 -17.07 0.64 27.50
C LEU A 512 -17.80 -0.67 27.15
N ALA A 513 -17.21 -1.79 27.51
CA ALA A 513 -17.82 -3.12 27.47
C ALA A 513 -17.46 -3.85 28.77
N SER A 514 -18.27 -4.87 29.14
CA SER A 514 -17.97 -5.73 30.27
C SER A 514 -17.47 -7.08 29.75
N SER A 515 -16.38 -7.58 30.32
CA SER A 515 -15.81 -8.89 30.01
C SER A 515 -15.56 -9.72 31.26
N LEU A 516 -15.53 -11.04 31.06
CA LEU A 516 -15.12 -12.01 32.07
C LEU A 516 -14.19 -13.01 31.34
N ASP A 517 -12.92 -12.93 31.68
CA ASP A 517 -11.87 -13.66 30.98
C ASP A 517 -11.12 -14.60 31.90
N LEU A 518 -10.73 -15.78 31.42
CA LEU A 518 -9.90 -16.76 32.11
C LEU A 518 -8.52 -16.80 31.46
N PHE A 519 -7.48 -16.42 32.20
CA PHE A 519 -6.10 -16.40 31.74
C PHE A 519 -5.30 -17.58 32.31
N TYR A 520 -4.47 -18.18 31.45
CA TYR A 520 -3.49 -19.19 31.85
C TYR A 520 -2.08 -18.65 31.56
N ARG A 521 -1.21 -18.57 32.61
CA ARG A 521 0.18 -18.14 32.49
C ARG A 521 1.10 -19.36 32.51
N ARG A 522 1.92 -19.49 31.49
CA ARG A 522 3.02 -20.46 31.42
C ARG A 522 4.33 -19.68 31.33
N ASN A 523 5.20 -19.82 32.32
CA ASN A 523 6.55 -19.28 32.24
C ASN A 523 7.42 -20.28 31.47
N PHE A 524 8.07 -19.80 30.43
CA PHE A 524 9.07 -20.57 29.66
C PHE A 524 10.46 -20.33 30.23
#